data_fa3702f9fcc3e35920c771f94ddc6753
#
_entry.id   fa3702f9fcc3e35920c771f94ddc6753
#
_cell.length_a   1.000
_cell.length_b   1.000
_cell.length_c   1.000
_cell.angle_alpha   90.00
_cell.angle_beta   90.00
_cell.angle_gamma   90.00
#
_symmetry.space_group_name_H-M   'P 1'
#
loop_
_entity.id
_entity.type
_entity.pdbx_description
1 polymer ?
#
loop_
_entity_poly.entity_id
_entity_poly.type
_entity_poly.pdbx_seq_one_letter_code
_entity_poly.pdbx_strand_id
1 'polypeptide(L)'
;MNQQIPQHGPKAELTSHELSRIVDFLRQLRMPFDDQMPDAKPDVFWNIVLELVDAQLRDRPVDKSGLIALARVPYSTGNRMVTKMIADALIQQVPRGHGLKTHFLQPSERLLSAFMDYANHVKAHLAQTFGLRKGTEANEYYFGGSYFASQIISPIQTHDIGGSVPNDIRFLLNDDNYFTSMRNMWSDFRNDLGRKSSFDLQRLPDLYANALATGQSASPAHDVVSLNMPWLGEFAEKGLLAPLDELLTDAAINALDFHPSVWGTGNWNGTQYGIPLYCTIEILAVRRDLFEDKGIAFPKTFDDTIRAARELHRPASELYGIAWNGQRGMPIANSFMFFLAACQKTVIDMPLHNQDRWRFDRFERLKLQIDTSDALEVIDYMKQLAEVSPPDIANMDWEKRISCFMSGQAGMAYCWTMRAARFEHELSSRVTRRVAYLSPPSRRMGKVAAPIGGFLMTIPANVNPARQRQIINAIAWMVSPEAMKAHVKNGFPVAPRFSVCADPEALASSPIVRMVDQMARRNELVTWSRPPVPAFNLIERTLGREIHDAVFGGKSPKQAIRDAENEILRGLSQ
;
A
#
# COMPACT_ATOMS: atom_id res chain seq x y z
N MET A 1 -29.31 0.64 -25.53
CA MET A 1 -28.61 1.94 -25.50
C MET A 1 -27.11 1.67 -25.54
N ASN A 2 -26.49 1.90 -26.69
CA ASN A 2 -25.05 1.72 -26.90
C ASN A 2 -24.29 2.80 -26.13
N GLN A 3 -23.58 2.43 -25.07
CA GLN A 3 -22.57 3.30 -24.50
C GLN A 3 -21.33 3.20 -25.38
N GLN A 4 -21.08 4.24 -26.13
CA GLN A 4 -19.83 4.44 -26.87
C GLN A 4 -18.66 4.55 -25.86
N ILE A 5 -17.68 3.67 -26.03
CA ILE A 5 -16.36 3.74 -25.35
C ILE A 5 -15.69 5.03 -25.81
N PRO A 6 -15.21 5.90 -24.92
CA PRO A 6 -14.48 7.10 -25.32
C PRO A 6 -13.18 6.70 -26.01
N GLN A 7 -13.02 7.12 -27.26
CA GLN A 7 -11.77 6.98 -28.00
C GLN A 7 -10.83 8.14 -27.67
N HIS A 8 -9.57 7.78 -27.37
CA HIS A 8 -8.33 8.55 -27.47
C HIS A 8 -8.01 9.61 -26.40
N GLY A 9 -7.31 9.13 -25.33
CA GLY A 9 -6.21 9.91 -24.70
C GLY A 9 -4.86 9.39 -25.24
N PRO A 10 -3.72 10.05 -24.96
CA PRO A 10 -2.42 9.60 -25.45
C PRO A 10 -2.17 8.16 -25.00
N LYS A 11 -1.87 7.27 -25.95
CA LYS A 11 -1.55 5.86 -25.70
C LYS A 11 -0.24 5.82 -24.94
N ALA A 12 -0.27 5.62 -23.63
CA ALA A 12 0.94 5.30 -22.91
C ALA A 12 1.33 3.86 -23.24
N GLU A 13 2.55 3.68 -23.75
CA GLU A 13 3.07 2.38 -24.17
C GLU A 13 3.35 1.50 -22.95
N LEU A 14 2.92 0.22 -23.01
CA LEU A 14 3.31 -0.78 -22.01
C LEU A 14 4.81 -0.99 -22.06
N THR A 15 5.43 -1.09 -20.90
CA THR A 15 6.84 -1.49 -20.82
C THR A 15 7.02 -2.94 -21.27
N SER A 16 8.21 -3.32 -21.75
CA SER A 16 8.51 -4.72 -22.11
C SER A 16 8.27 -5.68 -20.95
N HIS A 17 8.45 -5.21 -19.70
CA HIS A 17 8.20 -6.00 -18.51
C HIS A 17 6.69 -6.23 -18.27
N GLU A 18 5.87 -5.19 -18.40
CA GLU A 18 4.42 -5.32 -18.30
C GLU A 18 3.87 -6.26 -19.38
N LEU A 19 4.38 -6.11 -20.60
CA LEU A 19 3.99 -6.96 -21.72
C LEU A 19 4.37 -8.43 -21.49
N SER A 20 5.56 -8.71 -20.95
CA SER A 20 6.00 -10.07 -20.58
C SER A 20 5.08 -10.69 -19.53
N ARG A 21 4.66 -9.92 -18.52
CA ARG A 21 3.72 -10.39 -17.49
C ARG A 21 2.33 -10.67 -18.04
N ILE A 22 1.86 -9.89 -19.01
CA ILE A 22 0.60 -10.15 -19.69
C ILE A 22 0.69 -11.45 -20.50
N VAL A 23 1.80 -11.69 -21.18
CA VAL A 23 2.04 -12.95 -21.89
C VAL A 23 2.00 -14.16 -20.92
N ASP A 24 2.71 -14.06 -19.80
CA ASP A 24 2.69 -15.12 -18.77
C ASP A 24 1.28 -15.33 -18.18
N PHE A 25 0.53 -14.25 -17.94
CA PHE A 25 -0.86 -14.32 -17.48
C PHE A 25 -1.77 -15.03 -18.49
N LEU A 26 -1.69 -14.68 -19.76
CA LEU A 26 -2.50 -15.30 -20.83
C LEU A 26 -2.20 -16.78 -21.00
N ARG A 27 -0.94 -17.21 -20.79
CA ARG A 27 -0.57 -18.63 -20.77
C ARG A 27 -1.20 -19.34 -19.56
N GLN A 28 -1.05 -18.77 -18.38
CA GLN A 28 -1.54 -19.39 -17.13
C GLN A 28 -3.07 -19.45 -17.06
N LEU A 29 -3.75 -18.48 -17.63
CA LEU A 29 -5.22 -18.46 -17.66
C LEU A 29 -5.82 -19.67 -18.37
N ARG A 30 -5.15 -20.21 -19.38
CA ARG A 30 -5.64 -21.31 -20.20
C ARG A 30 -5.15 -22.68 -19.74
N MET A 31 -3.97 -22.77 -19.14
CA MET A 31 -3.35 -24.04 -18.75
C MET A 31 -4.28 -25.00 -17.97
N PRO A 32 -5.01 -24.53 -16.91
CA PRO A 32 -5.87 -25.43 -16.16
C PRO A 32 -7.01 -26.03 -16.97
N PHE A 33 -7.50 -25.31 -17.99
CA PHE A 33 -8.54 -25.82 -18.88
C PHE A 33 -7.97 -26.83 -19.91
N ASP A 34 -6.81 -26.49 -20.48
CA ASP A 34 -6.14 -27.37 -21.45
C ASP A 34 -5.69 -28.68 -20.79
N ASP A 35 -5.30 -28.65 -19.51
CA ASP A 35 -4.93 -29.84 -18.73
C ASP A 35 -6.14 -30.78 -18.44
N GLN A 36 -7.33 -30.19 -18.26
CA GLN A 36 -8.58 -30.93 -18.01
C GLN A 36 -9.27 -31.40 -19.30
N MET A 37 -8.96 -30.81 -20.43
CA MET A 37 -9.58 -31.07 -21.73
C MET A 37 -8.50 -31.33 -22.79
N PRO A 38 -7.73 -32.42 -22.66
CA PRO A 38 -6.58 -32.70 -23.53
C PRO A 38 -6.97 -32.93 -25.01
N ASP A 39 -8.24 -33.29 -25.28
CA ASP A 39 -8.76 -33.43 -26.65
C ASP A 39 -9.21 -32.12 -27.30
N ALA A 40 -9.19 -31.00 -26.57
CA ALA A 40 -9.50 -29.68 -27.11
C ALA A 40 -8.41 -29.28 -28.11
N LYS A 41 -8.80 -28.90 -29.33
CA LYS A 41 -7.84 -28.42 -30.34
C LYS A 41 -7.22 -27.12 -29.87
N PRO A 42 -5.87 -27.00 -29.72
CA PRO A 42 -5.22 -25.79 -29.34
C PRO A 42 -5.45 -24.68 -30.37
N ASP A 43 -5.56 -23.44 -29.93
CA ASP A 43 -5.52 -22.26 -30.82
C ASP A 43 -4.09 -22.07 -31.33
N VAL A 44 -3.81 -22.71 -32.48
CA VAL A 44 -2.47 -22.75 -33.05
C VAL A 44 -1.91 -21.38 -33.37
N PHE A 45 -2.75 -20.47 -33.87
CA PHE A 45 -2.35 -19.12 -34.19
C PHE A 45 -1.93 -18.37 -32.92
N TRP A 46 -2.79 -18.41 -31.91
CA TRP A 46 -2.58 -17.69 -30.66
C TRP A 46 -1.38 -18.21 -29.88
N ASN A 47 -1.20 -19.51 -29.79
CA ASN A 47 -0.05 -20.10 -29.11
C ASN A 47 1.27 -19.71 -29.79
N ILE A 48 1.33 -19.67 -31.12
CA ILE A 48 2.49 -19.21 -31.87
C ILE A 48 2.77 -17.72 -31.62
N VAL A 49 1.73 -16.87 -31.57
CA VAL A 49 1.87 -15.44 -31.27
C VAL A 49 2.46 -15.25 -29.87
N LEU A 50 1.93 -15.92 -28.85
CA LEU A 50 2.42 -15.81 -27.48
C LEU A 50 3.90 -16.21 -27.37
N GLU A 51 4.29 -17.34 -27.94
CA GLU A 51 5.68 -17.82 -27.87
C GLU A 51 6.64 -16.91 -28.66
N LEU A 52 6.20 -16.38 -29.79
CA LEU A 52 7.01 -15.50 -30.60
C LEU A 52 7.25 -14.13 -29.93
N VAL A 53 6.19 -13.57 -29.33
CA VAL A 53 6.30 -12.31 -28.58
C VAL A 53 7.15 -12.50 -27.31
N ASP A 54 6.97 -13.60 -26.58
CA ASP A 54 7.79 -13.92 -25.41
C ASP A 54 9.27 -14.08 -25.77
N ALA A 55 9.55 -14.77 -26.88
CA ALA A 55 10.91 -14.96 -27.37
C ALA A 55 11.58 -13.60 -27.69
N GLN A 56 10.83 -12.67 -28.29
CA GLN A 56 11.31 -11.31 -28.56
C GLN A 56 11.57 -10.52 -27.28
N LEU A 57 10.64 -10.57 -26.30
CA LEU A 57 10.76 -9.83 -25.04
C LEU A 57 11.91 -10.31 -24.16
N ARG A 58 12.24 -11.61 -24.25
CA ARG A 58 13.34 -12.23 -23.48
C ARG A 58 14.65 -12.29 -24.24
N ASP A 59 14.72 -11.65 -25.40
CA ASP A 59 15.88 -11.70 -26.32
C ASP A 59 16.36 -13.15 -26.59
N ARG A 60 15.39 -14.06 -26.77
CA ARG A 60 15.63 -15.49 -27.02
C ARG A 60 15.38 -15.80 -28.50
N PRO A 61 16.42 -15.90 -29.33
CA PRO A 61 16.23 -16.19 -30.74
C PRO A 61 15.64 -17.59 -30.96
N VAL A 62 14.56 -17.67 -31.72
CA VAL A 62 13.87 -18.94 -32.04
C VAL A 62 13.86 -19.19 -33.54
N ASP A 63 14.07 -20.42 -33.94
CA ASP A 63 13.84 -20.86 -35.31
C ASP A 63 12.43 -21.47 -35.45
N LYS A 64 12.06 -21.86 -36.69
CA LYS A 64 10.73 -22.34 -36.97
C LYS A 64 10.36 -23.61 -36.19
N SER A 65 11.29 -24.55 -36.07
CA SER A 65 11.07 -25.80 -35.35
C SER A 65 10.97 -25.56 -33.84
N GLY A 66 11.85 -24.70 -33.30
CA GLY A 66 11.84 -24.32 -31.89
C GLY A 66 10.56 -23.59 -31.52
N LEU A 67 10.10 -22.65 -32.35
CA LEU A 67 8.85 -21.93 -32.13
C LEU A 67 7.63 -22.86 -32.08
N ILE A 68 7.55 -23.83 -33.02
CA ILE A 68 6.45 -24.81 -33.06
C ILE A 68 6.48 -25.71 -31.83
N ALA A 69 7.66 -26.15 -31.40
CA ALA A 69 7.81 -26.98 -30.21
C ALA A 69 7.39 -26.21 -28.92
N LEU A 70 7.80 -24.96 -28.78
CA LEU A 70 7.41 -24.10 -27.66
C LEU A 70 5.91 -23.82 -27.61
N ALA A 71 5.28 -23.64 -28.78
CA ALA A 71 3.83 -23.42 -28.88
C ALA A 71 2.98 -24.66 -28.58
N ARG A 72 3.62 -25.84 -28.37
CA ARG A 72 2.96 -27.11 -28.03
C ARG A 72 1.85 -27.50 -29.01
N VAL A 73 2.07 -27.27 -30.29
CA VAL A 73 1.11 -27.61 -31.35
C VAL A 73 1.67 -28.71 -32.24
N PRO A 74 0.80 -29.54 -32.89
CA PRO A 74 1.25 -30.58 -33.82
C PRO A 74 2.12 -29.96 -34.93
N TYR A 75 3.29 -30.56 -35.17
CA TYR A 75 4.30 -29.98 -36.05
C TYR A 75 3.78 -29.61 -37.45
N SER A 76 3.01 -30.50 -38.09
CA SER A 76 2.43 -30.26 -39.42
C SER A 76 1.49 -29.03 -39.43
N THR A 77 0.67 -28.91 -38.41
CA THR A 77 -0.27 -27.77 -38.25
C THR A 77 0.46 -26.49 -37.92
N GLY A 78 1.42 -26.54 -36.99
CA GLY A 78 2.26 -25.39 -36.63
C GLY A 78 3.10 -24.91 -37.82
N ASN A 79 3.70 -25.84 -38.58
CA ASN A 79 4.48 -25.51 -39.77
C ASN A 79 3.65 -24.78 -40.84
N ARG A 80 2.43 -25.25 -41.11
CA ARG A 80 1.50 -24.60 -42.03
C ARG A 80 1.11 -23.18 -41.53
N MET A 81 0.84 -23.05 -40.24
CA MET A 81 0.48 -21.77 -39.64
C MET A 81 1.64 -20.76 -39.68
N VAL A 82 2.84 -21.16 -39.26
CA VAL A 82 4.03 -20.28 -39.32
C VAL A 82 4.33 -19.86 -40.76
N THR A 83 4.21 -20.77 -41.73
CA THR A 83 4.41 -20.45 -43.15
C THR A 83 3.39 -19.40 -43.63
N LYS A 84 2.12 -19.57 -43.23
CA LYS A 84 1.07 -18.58 -43.53
C LYS A 84 1.37 -17.24 -42.88
N MET A 85 1.74 -17.22 -41.61
CA MET A 85 2.08 -15.97 -40.89
C MET A 85 3.27 -15.22 -41.49
N ILE A 86 4.24 -15.95 -42.06
CA ILE A 86 5.35 -15.34 -42.82
C ILE A 86 4.82 -14.74 -44.11
N ALA A 87 3.99 -15.47 -44.87
CA ALA A 87 3.39 -14.98 -46.12
C ALA A 87 2.48 -13.75 -45.88
N ASP A 88 1.77 -13.70 -44.73
CA ASP A 88 0.90 -12.60 -44.32
C ASP A 88 1.70 -11.42 -43.67
N ALA A 89 3.02 -11.45 -43.72
CA ALA A 89 3.96 -10.46 -43.16
C ALA A 89 3.74 -10.18 -41.65
N LEU A 90 3.28 -11.19 -40.90
CA LEU A 90 3.17 -11.15 -39.43
C LEU A 90 4.46 -11.62 -38.74
N ILE A 91 5.26 -12.43 -39.42
CA ILE A 91 6.55 -12.94 -38.93
C ILE A 91 7.65 -12.51 -39.90
N GLN A 92 8.74 -12.01 -39.36
CA GLN A 92 9.96 -11.66 -40.11
C GLN A 92 10.99 -12.77 -39.92
N GLN A 93 11.74 -13.03 -41.00
CA GLN A 93 12.86 -13.98 -41.02
C GLN A 93 14.18 -13.20 -40.98
N VAL A 94 14.97 -13.38 -39.93
CA VAL A 94 16.26 -12.74 -39.72
C VAL A 94 17.38 -13.76 -39.93
N PRO A 95 18.35 -13.50 -40.81
CA PRO A 95 19.47 -14.43 -41.07
C PRO A 95 20.28 -14.71 -39.79
N ARG A 96 20.67 -15.94 -39.56
CA ARG A 96 21.56 -16.37 -38.44
C ARG A 96 23.02 -15.89 -38.57
N GLY A 97 23.43 -15.39 -39.71
CA GLY A 97 24.79 -14.93 -40.03
C GLY A 97 25.12 -15.12 -41.50
N HIS A 98 26.26 -14.59 -41.97
CA HIS A 98 26.68 -14.70 -43.36
C HIS A 98 26.88 -16.18 -43.75
N GLY A 99 26.09 -16.65 -44.75
CA GLY A 99 26.28 -17.96 -45.39
C GLY A 99 25.43 -19.12 -44.81
N LEU A 100 24.62 -18.94 -43.76
CA LEU A 100 23.73 -19.97 -43.21
C LEU A 100 22.33 -19.85 -43.81
N LYS A 101 21.78 -21.00 -44.29
CA LYS A 101 20.40 -21.11 -44.83
C LYS A 101 19.32 -21.05 -43.76
N THR A 102 19.67 -20.92 -42.49
CA THR A 102 18.74 -20.93 -41.35
C THR A 102 18.43 -19.52 -40.85
N HIS A 103 17.18 -19.26 -40.57
CA HIS A 103 16.71 -17.96 -40.11
C HIS A 103 16.13 -18.06 -38.67
N PHE A 104 16.30 -17.00 -37.89
CA PHE A 104 15.50 -16.75 -36.71
C PHE A 104 14.18 -16.09 -37.13
N LEU A 105 13.16 -16.33 -36.31
CA LEU A 105 11.84 -15.73 -36.49
C LEU A 105 11.63 -14.63 -35.45
N GLN A 106 11.12 -13.49 -35.90
CA GLN A 106 10.75 -12.37 -35.06
C GLN A 106 9.34 -11.88 -35.44
N PRO A 107 8.56 -11.35 -34.50
CA PRO A 107 7.30 -10.73 -34.84
C PRO A 107 7.55 -9.47 -35.69
N SER A 108 6.70 -9.22 -36.67
CA SER A 108 6.73 -7.96 -37.40
C SER A 108 6.26 -6.79 -36.51
N GLU A 109 6.60 -5.55 -36.88
CA GLU A 109 6.08 -4.34 -36.22
C GLU A 109 4.54 -4.34 -36.19
N ARG A 110 3.89 -4.79 -37.26
CA ARG A 110 2.44 -4.92 -37.34
C ARG A 110 1.90 -5.89 -36.29
N LEU A 111 2.54 -7.05 -36.10
CA LEU A 111 2.10 -8.03 -35.11
C LEU A 111 2.35 -7.50 -33.68
N LEU A 112 3.50 -6.88 -33.45
CA LEU A 112 3.83 -6.29 -32.15
C LEU A 112 2.85 -5.16 -31.77
N SER A 113 2.55 -4.27 -32.72
CA SER A 113 1.59 -3.18 -32.48
C SER A 113 0.18 -3.72 -32.18
N ALA A 114 -0.29 -4.71 -32.93
CA ALA A 114 -1.58 -5.36 -32.68
C ALA A 114 -1.62 -6.07 -31.32
N PHE A 115 -0.52 -6.73 -30.94
CA PHE A 115 -0.41 -7.39 -29.64
C PHE A 115 -0.34 -6.38 -28.49
N MET A 116 0.36 -5.25 -28.66
CA MET A 116 0.39 -4.13 -27.73
C MET A 116 -1.00 -3.55 -27.47
N ASP A 117 -1.74 -3.27 -28.56
CA ASP A 117 -3.13 -2.78 -28.46
C ASP A 117 -4.02 -3.79 -27.72
N TYR A 118 -3.90 -5.08 -28.03
CA TYR A 118 -4.58 -6.16 -27.32
C TYR A 118 -4.22 -6.20 -25.83
N ALA A 119 -2.93 -6.15 -25.50
CA ALA A 119 -2.43 -6.17 -24.13
C ALA A 119 -2.93 -4.96 -23.31
N ASN A 120 -3.00 -3.77 -23.94
CA ASN A 120 -3.62 -2.58 -23.33
C ASN A 120 -5.12 -2.80 -23.04
N HIS A 121 -5.85 -3.44 -23.95
CA HIS A 121 -7.26 -3.79 -23.74
C HIS A 121 -7.43 -4.82 -22.61
N VAL A 122 -6.57 -5.85 -22.57
CA VAL A 122 -6.56 -6.84 -21.47
C VAL A 122 -6.34 -6.13 -20.12
N LYS A 123 -5.31 -5.25 -20.04
CA LYS A 123 -5.02 -4.48 -18.84
C LYS A 123 -6.21 -3.62 -18.42
N ALA A 124 -6.83 -2.90 -19.36
CA ALA A 124 -8.00 -2.06 -19.10
C ALA A 124 -9.23 -2.88 -18.66
N HIS A 125 -9.49 -4.02 -19.30
CA HIS A 125 -10.58 -4.92 -18.94
C HIS A 125 -10.40 -5.55 -17.57
N LEU A 126 -9.19 -6.00 -17.25
CA LEU A 126 -8.86 -6.49 -15.90
C LEU A 126 -9.10 -5.37 -14.86
N ALA A 127 -8.65 -4.15 -15.17
CA ALA A 127 -8.85 -3.00 -14.30
C ALA A 127 -10.34 -2.73 -14.04
N GLN A 128 -11.16 -2.73 -15.07
CA GLN A 128 -12.62 -2.51 -14.96
C GLN A 128 -13.33 -3.65 -14.22
N THR A 129 -12.99 -4.90 -14.57
CA THR A 129 -13.64 -6.10 -14.01
C THR A 129 -13.36 -6.25 -12.52
N PHE A 130 -12.13 -5.92 -12.10
CA PHE A 130 -11.70 -6.08 -10.72
C PHE A 130 -11.69 -4.76 -9.91
N GLY A 131 -12.33 -3.71 -10.43
CA GLY A 131 -12.49 -2.44 -9.71
C GLY A 131 -11.18 -1.69 -9.47
N LEU A 132 -10.19 -1.84 -10.38
CA LEU A 132 -8.94 -1.11 -10.27
C LEU A 132 -9.13 0.38 -10.50
N ARG A 133 -8.36 1.18 -9.78
CA ARG A 133 -8.31 2.62 -9.98
C ARG A 133 -7.27 3.00 -11.02
N LYS A 134 -7.61 3.98 -11.83
CA LYS A 134 -6.66 4.64 -12.71
C LYS A 134 -5.82 5.60 -11.86
N GLY A 135 -4.50 5.49 -11.92
CA GLY A 135 -3.58 6.43 -11.30
C GLY A 135 -3.61 7.81 -11.96
N THR A 136 -2.79 8.71 -11.45
CA THR A 136 -2.64 10.07 -11.98
C THR A 136 -1.99 10.10 -13.36
N GLU A 137 -1.25 9.06 -13.71
CA GLU A 137 -0.65 8.91 -15.04
C GLU A 137 -1.46 7.98 -15.95
N ALA A 138 -1.37 8.20 -17.26
CA ALA A 138 -2.34 7.72 -18.25
C ALA A 138 -2.50 6.19 -18.36
N ASN A 139 -1.66 5.37 -17.70
CA ASN A 139 -1.77 3.90 -17.71
C ASN A 139 -1.48 3.24 -16.37
N GLU A 140 -1.43 4.02 -15.30
CA GLU A 140 -1.33 3.44 -13.96
C GLU A 140 -2.70 2.95 -13.51
N TYR A 141 -2.86 1.64 -13.47
CA TYR A 141 -3.93 0.97 -12.76
C TYR A 141 -3.32 0.32 -11.53
N TYR A 142 -3.79 0.68 -10.35
CA TYR A 142 -3.39 -0.01 -9.14
C TYR A 142 -4.59 -0.72 -8.54
N PHE A 143 -4.27 -1.87 -7.99
CA PHE A 143 -5.26 -2.70 -7.35
C PHE A 143 -5.63 -2.10 -6.01
N GLY A 144 -6.89 -1.78 -5.85
CA GLY A 144 -7.47 -1.49 -4.56
C GLY A 144 -7.56 -2.73 -3.67
N GLY A 145 -6.43 -3.43 -3.45
CA GLY A 145 -6.34 -4.57 -2.56
C GLY A 145 -7.03 -5.87 -3.00
N SER A 146 -7.83 -5.85 -4.04
CA SER A 146 -8.70 -6.98 -4.37
C SER A 146 -8.39 -7.66 -5.69
N TYR A 147 -7.22 -7.47 -6.26
CA TYR A 147 -6.90 -8.06 -7.56
C TYR A 147 -6.98 -9.59 -7.59
N PHE A 148 -6.60 -10.24 -6.52
CA PHE A 148 -6.71 -11.69 -6.41
C PHE A 148 -8.01 -12.16 -5.75
N ALA A 149 -8.98 -11.31 -5.64
CA ALA A 149 -10.36 -11.70 -5.43
C ALA A 149 -10.96 -12.53 -6.56
N SER A 150 -10.16 -12.94 -7.52
CA SER A 150 -10.51 -14.08 -8.40
C SER A 150 -10.48 -15.42 -7.65
N GLN A 151 -9.90 -15.50 -6.49
CA GLN A 151 -10.44 -16.38 -5.48
C GLN A 151 -11.78 -15.78 -5.09
N ILE A 152 -12.84 -16.30 -5.68
CA ILE A 152 -14.22 -16.08 -5.28
C ILE A 152 -14.22 -16.05 -3.77
N ILE A 153 -14.30 -14.86 -3.20
CA ILE A 153 -14.53 -14.73 -1.77
C ILE A 153 -15.87 -15.38 -1.60
N SER A 154 -15.89 -16.54 -0.98
CA SER A 154 -17.14 -17.15 -0.58
C SER A 154 -17.91 -16.07 0.17
N PRO A 155 -19.16 -15.77 -0.21
CA PRO A 155 -19.92 -14.73 0.46
C PRO A 155 -19.76 -14.96 1.96
N ILE A 156 -19.37 -13.92 2.69
CA ILE A 156 -19.29 -14.00 4.14
C ILE A 156 -20.68 -14.45 4.57
N GLN A 157 -20.76 -15.64 5.12
CA GLN A 157 -22.03 -16.09 5.70
C GLN A 157 -22.35 -15.07 6.78
N THR A 158 -23.31 -14.22 6.49
CA THR A 158 -23.84 -13.26 7.45
C THR A 158 -24.56 -14.09 8.50
N HIS A 159 -23.85 -14.52 9.53
CA HIS A 159 -24.48 -14.95 10.77
C HIS A 159 -25.25 -13.74 11.27
N ASP A 160 -26.48 -13.97 11.67
CA ASP A 160 -27.40 -12.95 12.17
C ASP A 160 -26.67 -11.95 13.06
N ILE A 161 -26.39 -10.79 12.50
CA ILE A 161 -25.94 -9.67 13.31
C ILE A 161 -27.21 -9.23 14.02
N GLY A 162 -27.34 -9.63 15.29
CA GLY A 162 -28.48 -9.32 16.11
C GLY A 162 -28.66 -7.82 16.31
N GLY A 163 -29.25 -7.17 15.34
CA GLY A 163 -29.50 -5.73 15.32
C GLY A 163 -29.75 -5.22 13.92
N SER A 164 -30.64 -4.27 13.79
CA SER A 164 -30.92 -3.58 12.53
C SER A 164 -29.70 -2.75 12.11
N VAL A 165 -28.96 -3.20 11.08
CA VAL A 165 -27.92 -2.40 10.44
C VAL A 165 -28.60 -1.50 9.40
N PRO A 166 -28.40 -0.17 9.46
CA PRO A 166 -29.01 0.75 8.49
C PRO A 166 -28.42 0.55 7.09
N ASN A 167 -29.26 0.72 6.09
CA ASN A 167 -28.88 0.59 4.67
C ASN A 167 -28.49 1.92 4.00
N ASP A 168 -28.52 3.02 4.75
CA ASP A 168 -28.39 4.40 4.28
C ASP A 168 -27.26 5.17 5.00
N ILE A 169 -26.21 4.47 5.42
CA ILE A 169 -25.05 5.07 6.10
C ILE A 169 -24.28 5.96 5.12
N ARG A 170 -23.94 7.16 5.57
CA ARG A 170 -23.12 8.12 4.83
C ARG A 170 -21.70 8.08 5.37
N PHE A 171 -20.77 7.56 4.58
CA PHE A 171 -19.37 7.41 4.94
C PHE A 171 -18.53 8.54 4.34
N LEU A 172 -17.66 9.16 5.15
CA LEU A 172 -16.56 10.00 4.72
C LEU A 172 -15.25 9.25 4.96
N LEU A 173 -14.55 8.88 3.91
CA LEU A 173 -13.43 7.95 3.97
C LEU A 173 -12.20 8.51 3.25
N ASN A 174 -11.02 8.05 3.66
CA ASN A 174 -9.80 8.32 2.92
C ASN A 174 -9.84 7.64 1.54
N ASP A 175 -9.32 8.33 0.53
CA ASP A 175 -9.17 7.77 -0.81
C ASP A 175 -7.95 6.85 -0.86
N ASP A 176 -8.13 5.62 -0.40
CA ASP A 176 -7.13 4.56 -0.44
C ASP A 176 -7.73 3.21 -0.87
N ASN A 177 -6.84 2.27 -1.06
CA ASN A 177 -7.19 0.94 -1.56
C ASN A 177 -8.08 0.16 -0.57
N TYR A 178 -7.84 0.34 0.75
CA TYR A 178 -8.61 -0.36 1.77
C TYR A 178 -10.07 0.07 1.72
N PHE A 179 -10.33 1.38 1.77
CA PHE A 179 -11.70 1.88 1.76
C PHE A 179 -12.43 1.63 0.44
N THR A 180 -11.69 1.59 -0.67
CA THR A 180 -12.26 1.15 -1.96
C THR A 180 -12.68 -0.32 -1.91
N SER A 181 -11.84 -1.20 -1.37
CA SER A 181 -12.19 -2.60 -1.18
C SER A 181 -13.36 -2.77 -0.21
N MET A 182 -13.34 -2.06 0.90
CA MET A 182 -14.43 -2.06 1.88
C MET A 182 -15.77 -1.66 1.24
N ARG A 183 -15.80 -0.58 0.44
CA ARG A 183 -16.98 -0.14 -0.29
C ARG A 183 -17.51 -1.23 -1.23
N ASN A 184 -16.62 -1.87 -1.98
CA ASN A 184 -16.99 -2.92 -2.91
C ASN A 184 -17.55 -4.14 -2.16
N MET A 185 -16.88 -4.58 -1.10
CA MET A 185 -17.36 -5.67 -0.26
C MET A 185 -18.71 -5.35 0.38
N TRP A 186 -18.90 -4.13 0.88
CA TRP A 186 -20.18 -3.70 1.46
C TRP A 186 -21.33 -3.82 0.45
N SER A 187 -21.09 -3.41 -0.78
CA SER A 187 -22.09 -3.49 -1.85
C SER A 187 -22.40 -4.94 -2.24
N ASP A 188 -21.39 -5.79 -2.29
CA ASP A 188 -21.53 -7.19 -2.73
C ASP A 188 -22.22 -8.06 -1.67
N PHE A 189 -21.87 -7.87 -0.39
CA PHE A 189 -22.37 -8.69 0.72
C PHE A 189 -23.74 -8.26 1.23
N ARG A 190 -24.18 -7.06 0.92
CA ARG A 190 -25.46 -6.50 1.36
C ARG A 190 -26.23 -5.89 0.22
N ASN A 191 -26.52 -6.72 -0.79
CA ASN A 191 -27.18 -6.30 -2.03
C ASN A 191 -28.44 -5.43 -1.82
N ASP A 192 -29.20 -5.64 -0.75
CA ASP A 192 -30.38 -4.84 -0.44
C ASP A 192 -30.11 -3.70 0.56
N LEU A 193 -29.14 -3.86 1.47
CA LEU A 193 -28.82 -2.91 2.54
C LEU A 193 -27.72 -1.91 2.15
N GLY A 194 -26.76 -2.32 1.33
CA GLY A 194 -25.65 -1.46 0.94
C GLY A 194 -25.96 -0.44 -0.14
N ARG A 195 -27.04 -0.62 -0.92
CA ARG A 195 -27.35 0.21 -2.11
C ARG A 195 -27.68 1.67 -1.82
N LYS A 196 -28.17 1.99 -0.62
CA LYS A 196 -28.50 3.36 -0.22
C LYS A 196 -27.36 4.05 0.51
N SER A 197 -26.36 3.30 0.97
CA SER A 197 -25.20 3.87 1.63
C SER A 197 -24.34 4.63 0.63
N SER A 198 -23.81 5.78 1.05
CA SER A 198 -22.91 6.61 0.26
C SER A 198 -21.49 6.53 0.79
N PHE A 199 -20.51 6.52 -0.13
CA PHE A 199 -19.10 6.44 0.16
C PHE A 199 -18.39 7.62 -0.49
N ASP A 200 -18.13 8.66 0.31
CA ASP A 200 -17.37 9.83 -0.10
C ASP A 200 -15.88 9.56 0.19
N LEU A 201 -15.11 9.28 -0.86
CA LEU A 201 -13.69 8.98 -0.80
C LEU A 201 -12.89 10.24 -1.13
N GLN A 202 -12.11 10.73 -0.17
CA GLN A 202 -11.39 12.00 -0.28
C GLN A 202 -9.91 11.88 0.02
N ARG A 203 -9.10 12.75 -0.60
CA ARG A 203 -7.68 12.89 -0.28
C ARG A 203 -7.51 13.45 1.13
N LEU A 204 -6.40 13.16 1.74
CA LEU A 204 -6.13 13.47 3.14
C LEU A 204 -6.39 14.94 3.55
N PRO A 205 -6.00 15.98 2.78
CA PRO A 205 -6.32 17.36 3.14
C PRO A 205 -7.83 17.68 3.11
N ASP A 206 -8.54 17.16 2.09
CA ASP A 206 -9.98 17.38 1.92
C ASP A 206 -10.74 16.57 2.99
N LEU A 207 -10.29 15.36 3.30
CA LEU A 207 -10.83 14.53 4.36
C LEU A 207 -10.79 15.25 5.71
N TYR A 208 -9.65 15.88 6.05
CA TYR A 208 -9.52 16.63 7.30
C TYR A 208 -10.50 17.79 7.37
N ALA A 209 -10.57 18.61 6.31
CA ALA A 209 -11.47 19.76 6.27
C ALA A 209 -12.95 19.36 6.37
N ASN A 210 -13.36 18.31 5.64
CA ASN A 210 -14.74 17.82 5.65
C ASN A 210 -15.11 17.06 6.92
N ALA A 211 -14.17 16.40 7.57
CA ALA A 211 -14.36 15.80 8.89
C ALA A 211 -14.63 16.88 9.95
N LEU A 212 -13.84 17.97 9.95
CA LEU A 212 -14.10 19.14 10.82
C LEU A 212 -15.48 19.75 10.55
N ALA A 213 -15.79 20.02 9.30
CA ALA A 213 -17.09 20.59 8.91
C ALA A 213 -18.27 19.69 9.32
N THR A 214 -18.12 18.36 9.15
CA THR A 214 -19.14 17.39 9.58
C THR A 214 -19.38 17.44 11.08
N GLY A 215 -18.31 17.45 11.89
CA GLY A 215 -18.42 17.49 13.36
C GLY A 215 -18.93 18.82 13.91
N GLN A 216 -18.70 19.94 13.21
CA GLN A 216 -19.12 21.29 13.62
C GLN A 216 -20.53 21.67 13.16
N SER A 217 -21.11 20.93 12.22
CA SER A 217 -22.44 21.22 11.68
C SER A 217 -23.57 20.89 12.65
N ALA A 218 -24.65 21.64 12.63
CA ALA A 218 -25.87 21.29 13.37
C ALA A 218 -26.54 20.00 12.82
N SER A 219 -26.31 19.67 11.54
CA SER A 219 -26.77 18.45 10.92
C SER A 219 -25.57 17.80 10.20
N PRO A 220 -25.10 16.63 10.66
CA PRO A 220 -23.91 16.01 10.09
C PRO A 220 -24.15 15.57 8.65
N ALA A 221 -23.23 15.90 7.76
CA ALA A 221 -23.26 15.42 6.37
C ALA A 221 -22.97 13.93 6.27
N HIS A 222 -22.21 13.39 7.21
CA HIS A 222 -21.78 12.00 7.25
C HIS A 222 -22.10 11.37 8.61
N ASP A 223 -22.39 10.08 8.60
CA ASP A 223 -22.68 9.28 9.79
C ASP A 223 -21.41 8.65 10.37
N VAL A 224 -20.45 8.34 9.51
CA VAL A 224 -19.17 7.70 9.85
C VAL A 224 -18.05 8.43 9.16
N VAL A 225 -16.97 8.68 9.89
CA VAL A 225 -15.77 9.35 9.40
C VAL A 225 -14.54 8.46 9.64
N SER A 226 -13.76 8.20 8.61
CA SER A 226 -12.42 7.63 8.77
C SER A 226 -11.46 8.72 9.21
N LEU A 227 -11.05 8.67 10.47
CA LEU A 227 -10.15 9.66 11.05
C LEU A 227 -8.70 9.17 10.99
N ASN A 228 -7.77 9.99 10.46
CA ASN A 228 -6.35 9.68 10.56
C ASN A 228 -5.93 9.67 12.04
N MET A 229 -5.27 8.59 12.48
CA MET A 229 -4.94 8.37 13.89
C MET A 229 -4.33 9.57 14.63
N PRO A 230 -3.40 10.36 14.07
CA PRO A 230 -2.83 11.53 14.76
C PRO A 230 -3.82 12.68 15.01
N TRP A 231 -4.97 12.71 14.36
CA TRP A 231 -5.97 13.76 14.55
C TRP A 231 -6.90 13.50 15.73
N LEU A 232 -6.81 12.30 16.34
CA LEU A 232 -7.74 11.84 17.36
C LEU A 232 -7.88 12.83 18.52
N GLY A 233 -6.78 13.28 19.11
CA GLY A 233 -6.81 14.17 20.26
C GLY A 233 -7.40 15.55 19.95
N GLU A 234 -7.13 16.09 18.76
CA GLU A 234 -7.74 17.35 18.32
C GLU A 234 -9.26 17.23 18.24
N PHE A 235 -9.76 16.18 17.59
CA PHE A 235 -11.18 15.98 17.38
C PHE A 235 -11.91 15.62 18.70
N ALA A 236 -11.28 14.83 19.56
CA ALA A 236 -11.82 14.47 20.87
C ALA A 236 -11.89 15.71 21.81
N GLU A 237 -10.82 16.51 21.91
CA GLU A 237 -10.78 17.73 22.75
C GLU A 237 -11.75 18.82 22.28
N LYS A 238 -12.03 18.86 20.97
CA LYS A 238 -13.07 19.74 20.42
C LYS A 238 -14.50 19.21 20.57
N GLY A 239 -14.68 18.01 21.14
CA GLY A 239 -16.00 17.39 21.30
C GLY A 239 -16.67 17.02 19.97
N LEU A 240 -15.90 16.74 18.93
CA LEU A 240 -16.42 16.43 17.58
C LEU A 240 -16.73 14.95 17.36
N LEU A 241 -16.29 14.09 18.30
CA LEU A 241 -16.46 12.63 18.21
C LEU A 241 -17.37 12.13 19.34
N ALA A 242 -18.22 11.16 19.05
CA ALA A 242 -18.99 10.43 20.04
C ALA A 242 -18.06 9.50 20.83
N PRO A 243 -18.12 9.48 22.17
CA PRO A 243 -17.48 8.44 22.98
C PRO A 243 -18.14 7.09 22.69
N LEU A 244 -17.34 6.06 22.50
CA LEU A 244 -17.83 4.74 22.06
C LEU A 244 -17.98 3.74 23.20
N ASP A 245 -17.50 4.03 24.41
CA ASP A 245 -17.43 3.07 25.53
C ASP A 245 -18.79 2.42 25.83
N GLU A 246 -19.85 3.22 25.94
CA GLU A 246 -21.22 2.71 26.15
C GLU A 246 -21.74 1.93 24.93
N LEU A 247 -21.46 2.42 23.71
CA LEU A 247 -21.89 1.77 22.48
C LEU A 247 -21.20 0.42 22.28
N LEU A 248 -19.96 0.28 22.73
CA LEU A 248 -19.19 -0.95 22.66
C LEU A 248 -19.69 -2.04 23.62
N THR A 249 -20.39 -1.67 24.69
CA THR A 249 -20.96 -2.65 25.63
C THR A 249 -21.99 -3.55 24.95
N ASP A 250 -22.78 -2.98 24.03
CA ASP A 250 -23.86 -3.69 23.32
C ASP A 250 -23.40 -4.21 21.94
N ALA A 251 -22.24 -3.76 21.45
CA ALA A 251 -21.75 -4.12 20.15
C ALA A 251 -20.97 -5.45 20.16
N ALA A 252 -21.10 -6.24 19.08
CA ALA A 252 -20.36 -7.49 18.91
C ALA A 252 -18.88 -7.25 18.54
N ILE A 253 -18.18 -6.40 19.32
CA ILE A 253 -16.77 -6.09 19.12
C ILE A 253 -15.97 -6.59 20.33
N ASN A 254 -15.17 -7.64 20.12
CA ASN A 254 -14.24 -8.11 21.13
C ASN A 254 -12.94 -7.30 21.08
N ALA A 255 -12.81 -6.31 21.94
CA ALA A 255 -11.60 -5.47 22.03
C ALA A 255 -10.33 -6.27 22.40
N LEU A 256 -10.47 -7.37 23.17
CA LEU A 256 -9.35 -8.21 23.59
C LEU A 256 -8.75 -9.04 22.44
N ASP A 257 -9.48 -9.20 21.35
CA ASP A 257 -8.97 -9.84 20.14
C ASP A 257 -8.10 -8.92 19.28
N PHE A 258 -8.14 -7.60 19.52
CA PHE A 258 -7.24 -6.67 18.85
C PHE A 258 -5.86 -6.65 19.52
N HIS A 259 -4.82 -6.40 18.71
CA HIS A 259 -3.51 -6.08 19.24
C HIS A 259 -3.62 -4.82 20.12
N PRO A 260 -3.18 -4.85 21.39
CA PRO A 260 -3.42 -3.73 22.32
C PRO A 260 -2.87 -2.39 21.82
N SER A 261 -1.68 -2.39 21.19
CA SER A 261 -1.10 -1.17 20.62
C SER A 261 -1.93 -0.60 19.48
N VAL A 262 -2.65 -1.45 18.73
CA VAL A 262 -3.54 -1.01 17.64
C VAL A 262 -4.86 -0.53 18.19
N TRP A 263 -5.48 -1.26 19.13
CA TRP A 263 -6.71 -0.82 19.79
C TRP A 263 -6.53 0.54 20.48
N GLY A 264 -5.39 0.70 21.18
CA GLY A 264 -5.02 1.94 21.86
C GLY A 264 -4.92 3.17 20.96
N THR A 265 -4.79 3.00 19.63
CA THR A 265 -4.77 4.16 18.70
C THR A 265 -6.10 4.90 18.67
N GLY A 266 -7.21 4.26 19.01
CA GLY A 266 -8.54 4.87 19.08
C GLY A 266 -8.90 5.43 20.45
N ASN A 267 -8.02 5.32 21.45
CA ASN A 267 -8.25 5.80 22.81
C ASN A 267 -7.60 7.15 23.06
N TRP A 268 -8.35 8.08 23.61
CA TRP A 268 -7.87 9.39 24.05
C TRP A 268 -8.31 9.67 25.48
N ASN A 269 -7.36 9.96 26.36
CA ASN A 269 -7.61 10.24 27.78
C ASN A 269 -8.45 9.18 28.52
N GLY A 270 -8.37 7.91 28.10
CA GLY A 270 -9.09 6.80 28.70
C GLY A 270 -10.45 6.53 28.09
N THR A 271 -10.91 7.31 27.12
CA THR A 271 -12.15 7.13 26.38
C THR A 271 -11.87 6.63 24.97
N GLN A 272 -12.62 5.63 24.51
CA GLN A 272 -12.53 5.12 23.15
C GLN A 272 -13.39 5.98 22.22
N TYR A 273 -12.77 6.59 21.19
CA TYR A 273 -13.45 7.41 20.19
C TYR A 273 -13.42 6.82 18.79
N GLY A 274 -12.54 5.86 18.54
CA GLY A 274 -12.41 5.27 17.23
C GLY A 274 -12.07 3.79 17.27
N ILE A 275 -12.51 3.06 16.26
CA ILE A 275 -12.25 1.63 16.10
C ILE A 275 -11.25 1.46 14.97
N PRO A 276 -10.08 0.83 15.20
CA PRO A 276 -9.11 0.57 14.15
C PRO A 276 -9.67 -0.47 13.18
N LEU A 277 -9.93 -0.03 11.96
CA LEU A 277 -10.45 -0.87 10.91
C LEU A 277 -9.35 -1.72 10.29
N TYR A 278 -8.19 -1.10 10.09
CA TYR A 278 -6.94 -1.75 9.72
C TYR A 278 -5.79 -1.03 10.40
N CYS A 279 -4.67 -1.70 10.48
CA CYS A 279 -3.41 -1.05 10.81
C CYS A 279 -2.43 -1.21 9.66
N THR A 280 -1.60 -0.22 9.48
CA THR A 280 -0.44 -0.31 8.61
C THR A 280 0.81 0.00 9.43
N ILE A 281 1.86 -0.73 9.16
CA ILE A 281 3.11 -0.64 9.90
C ILE A 281 4.18 -0.13 8.94
N GLU A 282 4.97 0.85 9.35
CA GLU A 282 6.16 1.22 8.57
C GLU A 282 7.22 0.15 8.74
N ILE A 283 7.66 -0.44 7.65
CA ILE A 283 8.64 -1.54 7.58
C ILE A 283 9.76 -1.20 6.60
N LEU A 284 10.79 -2.03 6.56
CA LEU A 284 11.81 -1.99 5.52
C LEU A 284 11.61 -3.13 4.53
N ALA A 285 11.28 -2.81 3.29
CA ALA A 285 11.29 -3.76 2.18
C ALA A 285 12.68 -3.79 1.52
N VAL A 286 13.20 -4.97 1.22
CA VAL A 286 14.51 -5.12 0.59
C VAL A 286 14.46 -6.06 -0.60
N ARG A 287 15.27 -5.82 -1.60
CA ARG A 287 15.47 -6.70 -2.75
C ARG A 287 16.29 -7.92 -2.31
N ARG A 288 15.58 -8.98 -1.89
CA ARG A 288 16.18 -10.24 -1.42
C ARG A 288 17.22 -10.79 -2.40
N ASP A 289 16.88 -10.81 -3.68
CA ASP A 289 17.78 -11.27 -4.73
C ASP A 289 19.13 -10.51 -4.75
N LEU A 290 19.12 -9.17 -4.63
CA LEU A 290 20.34 -8.38 -4.61
C LEU A 290 21.18 -8.59 -3.34
N PHE A 291 20.51 -8.86 -2.20
CA PHE A 291 21.21 -9.17 -0.95
C PHE A 291 21.87 -10.55 -1.00
N GLU A 292 21.16 -11.55 -1.54
CA GLU A 292 21.67 -12.91 -1.75
C GLU A 292 22.85 -12.92 -2.73
N ASP A 293 22.70 -12.27 -3.89
CA ASP A 293 23.74 -12.19 -4.92
C ASP A 293 25.05 -11.58 -4.42
N LYS A 294 24.96 -10.63 -3.47
CA LYS A 294 26.12 -9.94 -2.91
C LYS A 294 26.58 -10.51 -1.57
N GLY A 295 25.86 -11.44 -0.97
CA GLY A 295 26.15 -11.95 0.37
C GLY A 295 26.00 -10.90 1.47
N ILE A 296 25.11 -9.90 1.31
CA ILE A 296 24.88 -8.84 2.29
C ILE A 296 23.86 -9.33 3.33
N ALA A 297 24.17 -9.15 4.61
CA ALA A 297 23.22 -9.45 5.68
C ALA A 297 22.07 -8.41 5.72
N PHE A 298 20.85 -8.84 6.04
CA PHE A 298 19.72 -7.94 6.21
C PHE A 298 19.96 -6.94 7.34
N PRO A 299 19.70 -5.65 7.11
CA PRO A 299 19.96 -4.60 8.08
C PRO A 299 19.03 -4.69 9.29
N LYS A 300 19.59 -4.45 10.49
CA LYS A 300 18.87 -4.41 11.77
C LYS A 300 19.00 -3.06 12.46
N THR A 301 20.01 -2.30 12.08
CA THR A 301 20.32 -0.99 12.66
C THR A 301 20.43 0.09 11.59
N PHE A 302 20.48 1.35 12.00
CA PHE A 302 20.74 2.47 11.09
C PHE A 302 22.06 2.30 10.35
N ASP A 303 23.12 1.92 11.06
CA ASP A 303 24.46 1.70 10.46
C ASP A 303 24.44 0.55 9.45
N ASP A 304 23.73 -0.55 9.76
CA ASP A 304 23.57 -1.67 8.82
C ASP A 304 22.82 -1.21 7.56
N THR A 305 21.79 -0.36 7.73
CA THR A 305 20.99 0.15 6.62
C THR A 305 21.84 1.03 5.70
N ILE A 306 22.62 1.95 6.25
CA ILE A 306 23.53 2.79 5.45
C ILE A 306 24.58 1.97 4.73
N ARG A 307 25.20 0.98 5.43
CA ARG A 307 26.18 0.09 4.82
C ARG A 307 25.58 -0.70 3.65
N ALA A 308 24.45 -1.35 3.86
CA ALA A 308 23.75 -2.09 2.80
C ALA A 308 23.33 -1.17 1.64
N ALA A 309 22.83 0.03 1.95
CA ALA A 309 22.45 1.00 0.93
C ALA A 309 23.64 1.41 0.06
N ARG A 310 24.81 1.70 0.67
CA ARG A 310 26.04 2.04 -0.08
C ARG A 310 26.52 0.88 -0.96
N GLU A 311 26.42 -0.36 -0.47
CA GLU A 311 26.82 -1.54 -1.24
C GLU A 311 25.89 -1.83 -2.42
N LEU A 312 24.62 -1.45 -2.33
CA LEU A 312 23.64 -1.61 -3.40
C LEU A 312 23.62 -0.43 -4.38
N HIS A 313 24.13 0.74 -3.99
CA HIS A 313 24.05 1.97 -4.77
C HIS A 313 24.88 1.91 -6.05
N ARG A 314 24.22 1.97 -7.21
CA ARG A 314 24.78 1.92 -8.56
C ARG A 314 24.07 2.92 -9.48
N PRO A 315 24.25 4.24 -9.27
CA PRO A 315 23.50 5.26 -10.00
C PRO A 315 23.72 5.21 -11.53
N ALA A 316 24.88 4.74 -11.98
CA ALA A 316 25.14 4.55 -13.42
C ALA A 316 24.23 3.47 -14.06
N SER A 317 23.62 2.59 -13.26
CA SER A 317 22.66 1.56 -13.69
C SER A 317 21.26 1.87 -13.17
N GLU A 318 20.98 3.10 -12.78
CA GLU A 318 19.71 3.55 -12.20
C GLU A 318 19.26 2.70 -11.00
N LEU A 319 20.21 2.09 -10.27
CA LEU A 319 19.93 1.38 -9.02
C LEU A 319 20.45 2.20 -7.84
N TYR A 320 19.54 2.62 -6.99
CA TYR A 320 19.81 3.39 -5.79
C TYR A 320 19.75 2.51 -4.55
N GLY A 321 20.46 2.89 -3.50
CA GLY A 321 20.53 2.08 -2.28
C GLY A 321 19.19 1.96 -1.57
N ILE A 322 18.46 3.09 -1.44
CA ILE A 322 17.21 3.14 -0.67
C ILE A 322 16.28 4.24 -1.14
N ALA A 323 14.96 3.98 -1.07
CA ALA A 323 13.88 4.94 -1.27
C ALA A 323 13.14 5.18 0.05
N TRP A 324 12.85 6.45 0.37
CA TRP A 324 12.14 6.85 1.59
C TRP A 324 11.42 8.19 1.38
N ASN A 325 10.62 8.67 2.35
CA ASN A 325 9.87 9.90 2.19
C ASN A 325 10.74 11.13 2.50
N GLY A 326 11.30 11.75 1.47
CA GLY A 326 12.10 12.97 1.59
C GLY A 326 11.36 14.26 1.24
N GLN A 327 10.15 14.20 0.67
CA GLN A 327 9.40 15.37 0.23
C GLN A 327 9.08 16.31 1.39
N ARG A 328 9.21 17.62 1.12
CA ARG A 328 8.88 18.70 2.07
C ARG A 328 7.46 18.58 2.60
N GLY A 329 7.27 18.81 3.89
CA GLY A 329 5.99 18.75 4.58
C GLY A 329 5.76 17.41 5.28
N MET A 330 4.53 16.90 5.25
CA MET A 330 4.12 15.69 5.96
C MET A 330 5.03 14.47 5.68
N PRO A 331 5.47 14.17 4.43
CA PRO A 331 6.27 12.99 4.18
C PRO A 331 7.56 12.93 4.99
N ILE A 332 8.38 13.99 4.96
CA ILE A 332 9.65 14.02 5.69
C ILE A 332 9.46 14.16 7.20
N ALA A 333 8.41 14.87 7.65
CA ALA A 333 8.06 14.95 9.08
C ALA A 333 7.77 13.56 9.65
N ASN A 334 7.01 12.74 8.91
CA ASN A 334 6.71 11.37 9.32
C ASN A 334 7.99 10.52 9.35
N SER A 335 8.87 10.61 8.34
CA SER A 335 10.16 9.90 8.36
C SER A 335 10.98 10.28 9.59
N PHE A 336 11.07 11.57 9.92
CA PHE A 336 11.78 12.03 11.12
C PHE A 336 11.17 11.45 12.41
N MET A 337 9.86 11.51 12.57
CA MET A 337 9.17 10.97 13.75
C MET A 337 9.33 9.44 13.87
N PHE A 338 9.33 8.71 12.76
CA PHE A 338 9.54 7.26 12.76
C PHE A 338 10.97 6.88 13.12
N PHE A 339 11.96 7.60 12.62
CA PHE A 339 13.35 7.37 13.00
C PHE A 339 13.63 7.80 14.44
N LEU A 340 12.94 8.83 14.94
CA LEU A 340 13.01 9.20 16.35
C LEU A 340 12.40 8.10 17.25
N ALA A 341 11.30 7.47 16.79
CA ALA A 341 10.73 6.31 17.49
C ALA A 341 11.71 5.11 17.53
N ALA A 342 12.53 4.92 16.49
CA ALA A 342 13.62 3.92 16.50
C ALA A 342 14.70 4.22 17.56
N CYS A 343 14.81 5.48 18.03
CA CYS A 343 15.59 5.88 19.19
C CYS A 343 14.82 5.74 20.51
N GLN A 344 13.63 5.15 20.52
CA GLN A 344 12.72 5.02 21.67
C GLN A 344 12.26 6.39 22.22
N LYS A 345 12.08 7.37 21.33
CA LYS A 345 11.67 8.75 21.63
C LYS A 345 10.49 9.19 20.80
N THR A 346 9.76 10.20 21.30
CA THR A 346 8.74 10.92 20.56
C THR A 346 9.10 12.40 20.52
N VAL A 347 8.44 13.17 19.66
CA VAL A 347 8.68 14.64 19.52
C VAL A 347 8.18 15.47 20.70
N ILE A 348 7.38 14.87 21.58
CA ILE A 348 6.88 15.46 22.83
C ILE A 348 7.14 14.50 23.99
N ASP A 349 7.05 14.99 25.23
CA ASP A 349 7.22 14.16 26.43
C ASP A 349 6.00 13.26 26.67
N MET A 350 5.94 12.17 25.94
CA MET A 350 4.93 11.14 26.08
C MET A 350 5.49 9.73 25.76
N PRO A 351 4.87 8.67 26.28
CA PRO A 351 5.31 7.31 25.95
C PRO A 351 5.06 6.96 24.48
N LEU A 352 5.86 6.05 23.92
CA LEU A 352 5.64 5.50 22.57
C LEU A 352 4.37 4.65 22.46
N HIS A 353 3.97 4.02 23.54
CA HIS A 353 2.77 3.20 23.62
C HIS A 353 1.68 3.90 24.42
N ASN A 354 0.43 3.69 24.03
CA ASN A 354 -0.70 4.13 24.87
C ASN A 354 -0.63 3.41 26.22
N GLN A 355 -0.53 4.19 27.28
CA GLN A 355 -0.46 3.71 28.66
C GLN A 355 -1.58 4.36 29.47
N ASP A 356 -2.28 3.58 30.27
CA ASP A 356 -3.43 4.04 31.07
C ASP A 356 -3.09 5.18 32.02
N ARG A 357 -1.84 5.33 32.40
CA ARG A 357 -1.38 6.40 33.31
C ARG A 357 -1.09 7.71 32.63
N TRP A 358 -0.89 7.74 31.31
CA TRP A 358 -0.66 8.98 30.60
C TRP A 358 -1.99 9.64 30.25
N ARG A 359 -2.10 10.92 30.54
CA ARG A 359 -3.25 11.76 30.18
C ARG A 359 -2.76 13.05 29.57
N PHE A 360 -3.44 13.52 28.56
CA PHE A 360 -3.23 14.87 28.04
C PHE A 360 -3.90 15.87 28.99
N ASP A 361 -3.10 16.80 29.50
CA ASP A 361 -3.60 17.93 30.27
C ASP A 361 -3.49 19.20 29.42
N ARG A 362 -4.63 19.77 29.05
CA ARG A 362 -4.69 21.00 28.25
C ARG A 362 -4.11 22.23 28.97
N PHE A 363 -4.00 22.21 30.29
CA PHE A 363 -3.42 23.29 31.11
C PHE A 363 -1.91 23.16 31.26
N GLU A 364 -1.34 21.98 31.05
CA GLU A 364 0.08 21.79 31.00
C GLU A 364 0.63 22.17 29.61
N ARG A 365 1.80 22.81 29.60
CA ARG A 365 2.50 23.06 28.34
C ARG A 365 3.01 21.74 27.78
N LEU A 366 2.77 21.48 26.50
CA LEU A 366 3.41 20.39 25.79
C LEU A 366 4.93 20.54 25.89
N LYS A 367 5.57 19.56 26.47
CA LYS A 367 7.04 19.52 26.56
C LYS A 367 7.58 18.88 25.28
N LEU A 368 8.17 19.72 24.44
CA LEU A 368 8.83 19.23 23.22
C LEU A 368 10.11 18.47 23.60
N GLN A 369 10.41 17.40 22.85
CA GLN A 369 11.62 16.58 22.99
C GLN A 369 12.38 16.49 21.67
N ILE A 370 12.46 17.61 20.95
CA ILE A 370 13.16 17.67 19.65
C ILE A 370 14.56 18.27 19.74
N ASP A 371 14.90 19.11 20.73
CA ASP A 371 16.28 19.60 20.93
C ASP A 371 17.10 18.59 21.75
N THR A 372 17.40 17.47 21.11
CA THR A 372 18.13 16.34 21.73
C THR A 372 19.21 15.81 20.81
N SER A 373 20.18 15.11 21.39
CA SER A 373 21.20 14.39 20.61
C SER A 373 20.59 13.33 19.70
N ASP A 374 19.49 12.70 20.12
CA ASP A 374 18.78 11.70 19.34
C ASP A 374 18.18 12.31 18.06
N ALA A 375 17.57 13.48 18.16
CA ALA A 375 17.02 14.20 17.00
C ALA A 375 18.11 14.61 16.01
N LEU A 376 19.26 15.09 16.51
CA LEU A 376 20.41 15.43 15.66
C LEU A 376 20.98 14.20 14.94
N GLU A 377 21.07 13.07 15.64
CA GLU A 377 21.51 11.80 15.04
C GLU A 377 20.52 11.28 13.98
N VAL A 378 19.22 11.44 14.20
CA VAL A 378 18.20 11.12 13.19
C VAL A 378 18.35 11.99 11.95
N ILE A 379 18.60 13.29 12.09
CA ILE A 379 18.84 14.17 10.93
C ILE A 379 20.12 13.75 10.19
N ASP A 380 21.18 13.38 10.91
CA ASP A 380 22.40 12.86 10.30
C ASP A 380 22.15 11.56 9.51
N TYR A 381 21.39 10.64 10.11
CA TYR A 381 20.96 9.41 9.43
C TYR A 381 20.18 9.73 8.14
N MET A 382 19.23 10.67 8.18
CA MET A 382 18.46 11.08 7.01
C MET A 382 19.36 11.70 5.92
N LYS A 383 20.38 12.47 6.28
CA LYS A 383 21.40 12.97 5.33
C LYS A 383 22.17 11.84 4.67
N GLN A 384 22.63 10.87 5.45
CA GLN A 384 23.33 9.71 4.91
C GLN A 384 22.43 8.86 3.99
N LEU A 385 21.15 8.71 4.32
CA LEU A 385 20.18 8.07 3.43
C LEU A 385 20.05 8.83 2.11
N ALA A 386 20.00 10.17 2.16
CA ALA A 386 19.86 10.99 0.97
C ALA A 386 21.03 10.84 -0.03
N GLU A 387 22.27 10.63 0.47
CA GLU A 387 23.46 10.40 -0.35
C GLU A 387 23.36 9.14 -1.23
N VAL A 388 22.58 8.15 -0.81
CA VAL A 388 22.44 6.85 -1.50
C VAL A 388 21.03 6.62 -2.07
N SER A 389 20.24 7.66 -2.13
CA SER A 389 18.86 7.67 -2.65
C SER A 389 18.80 8.18 -4.10
N PRO A 390 17.66 8.04 -4.79
CA PRO A 390 17.44 8.66 -6.09
C PRO A 390 17.67 10.18 -6.07
N PRO A 391 18.10 10.79 -7.17
CA PRO A 391 18.34 12.24 -7.24
C PRO A 391 17.13 13.10 -6.85
N ASP A 392 15.91 12.63 -7.10
CA ASP A 392 14.65 13.31 -6.77
C ASP A 392 14.15 13.03 -5.35
N ILE A 393 15.01 12.56 -4.46
CA ILE A 393 14.62 12.17 -3.08
C ILE A 393 13.95 13.32 -2.31
N ALA A 394 14.36 14.57 -2.53
CA ALA A 394 13.77 15.75 -1.88
C ALA A 394 12.29 15.99 -2.25
N ASN A 395 11.80 15.34 -3.30
CA ASN A 395 10.42 15.40 -3.78
C ASN A 395 9.72 14.03 -3.69
N MET A 396 10.32 13.05 -2.99
CA MET A 396 9.80 11.69 -2.89
C MET A 396 8.79 11.56 -1.76
N ASP A 397 7.55 11.28 -2.13
CA ASP A 397 6.43 10.97 -1.23
C ASP A 397 6.17 9.46 -1.13
N TRP A 398 5.03 9.09 -0.51
CA TRP A 398 4.61 7.70 -0.35
C TRP A 398 4.42 6.95 -1.67
N GLU A 399 3.89 7.62 -2.71
CA GLU A 399 3.66 6.97 -4.01
C GLU A 399 4.96 6.82 -4.79
N LYS A 400 5.76 7.87 -4.86
CA LYS A 400 7.02 7.87 -5.58
C LYS A 400 8.01 6.84 -5.02
N ARG A 401 8.13 6.71 -3.68
CA ARG A 401 9.02 5.70 -3.08
C ARG A 401 8.60 4.26 -3.42
N ILE A 402 7.29 4.00 -3.44
CA ILE A 402 6.76 2.69 -3.81
C ILE A 402 7.00 2.41 -5.30
N SER A 403 6.70 3.36 -6.17
CA SER A 403 6.93 3.26 -7.61
C SER A 403 8.42 3.05 -7.92
N CYS A 404 9.31 3.78 -7.25
CA CYS A 404 10.76 3.63 -7.39
C CYS A 404 11.24 2.22 -7.01
N PHE A 405 10.81 1.69 -5.86
CA PHE A 405 11.17 0.33 -5.45
C PHE A 405 10.54 -0.72 -6.38
N MET A 406 9.27 -0.56 -6.70
CA MET A 406 8.51 -1.47 -7.56
C MET A 406 9.08 -1.55 -8.98
N SER A 407 9.59 -0.45 -9.53
CA SER A 407 10.28 -0.42 -10.83
C SER A 407 11.68 -1.06 -10.81
N GLY A 408 12.17 -1.46 -9.63
CA GLY A 408 13.50 -2.04 -9.45
C GLY A 408 14.64 -1.02 -9.34
N GLN A 409 14.32 0.27 -9.24
CA GLN A 409 15.31 1.34 -9.14
C GLN A 409 15.88 1.55 -7.73
N ALA A 410 15.35 0.87 -6.70
CA ALA A 410 15.91 0.91 -5.35
C ALA A 410 16.17 -0.50 -4.82
N GLY A 411 17.29 -0.67 -4.10
CA GLY A 411 17.64 -1.93 -3.41
C GLY A 411 16.84 -2.15 -2.13
N MET A 412 16.43 -1.07 -1.49
CA MET A 412 15.60 -1.05 -0.28
C MET A 412 14.56 0.06 -0.35
N ALA A 413 13.47 -0.07 0.40
CA ALA A 413 12.52 1.00 0.61
C ALA A 413 11.87 0.92 2.00
N TYR A 414 11.77 2.05 2.67
CA TYR A 414 10.80 2.18 3.76
C TYR A 414 9.40 2.18 3.16
N CYS A 415 8.48 1.43 3.70
CA CYS A 415 7.11 1.40 3.19
C CYS A 415 6.08 1.02 4.26
N TRP A 416 4.86 1.52 4.06
CA TRP A 416 3.71 1.03 4.80
C TRP A 416 3.31 -0.37 4.31
N THR A 417 3.04 -1.29 5.24
CA THR A 417 2.64 -2.67 4.93
C THR A 417 1.45 -2.75 3.98
N MET A 418 0.48 -1.85 4.09
CA MET A 418 -0.67 -1.80 3.18
C MET A 418 -0.30 -1.61 1.71
N ARG A 419 0.86 -1.01 1.43
CA ARG A 419 1.34 -0.77 0.07
C ARG A 419 2.23 -1.89 -0.46
N ALA A 420 2.72 -2.75 0.42
CA ALA A 420 3.63 -3.83 0.07
C ALA A 420 2.99 -4.88 -0.86
N ALA A 421 1.66 -5.04 -0.81
CA ALA A 421 0.93 -5.89 -1.75
C ALA A 421 1.16 -5.50 -3.22
N ARG A 422 1.43 -4.23 -3.51
CA ARG A 422 1.73 -3.74 -4.85
C ARG A 422 3.00 -4.37 -5.43
N PHE A 423 4.00 -4.65 -4.59
CA PHE A 423 5.24 -5.27 -5.03
C PHE A 423 5.04 -6.66 -5.61
N GLU A 424 4.06 -7.40 -5.10
CA GLU A 424 3.76 -8.76 -5.53
C GLU A 424 2.70 -8.82 -6.61
N HIS A 425 1.80 -7.86 -6.64
CA HIS A 425 0.54 -8.00 -7.37
C HIS A 425 0.35 -7.01 -8.51
N GLU A 426 1.01 -5.86 -8.55
CA GLU A 426 0.90 -4.95 -9.69
C GLU A 426 1.62 -5.50 -10.93
N LEU A 427 0.98 -5.36 -12.09
CA LEU A 427 1.53 -5.83 -13.37
C LEU A 427 2.86 -5.15 -13.71
N SER A 428 3.00 -3.87 -13.37
CA SER A 428 4.22 -3.08 -13.57
C SER A 428 5.36 -3.42 -12.61
N SER A 429 5.12 -4.21 -11.56
CA SER A 429 6.14 -4.55 -10.58
C SER A 429 7.24 -5.43 -11.17
N ARG A 430 8.46 -4.93 -11.12
CA ARG A 430 9.68 -5.65 -11.49
C ARG A 430 10.31 -6.45 -10.35
N VAL A 431 9.73 -6.34 -9.15
CA VAL A 431 10.28 -6.94 -7.93
C VAL A 431 9.44 -8.10 -7.39
N THR A 432 8.44 -8.54 -8.12
CA THR A 432 7.57 -9.67 -7.76
C THR A 432 8.39 -10.90 -7.35
N ARG A 433 8.09 -11.50 -6.19
CA ARG A 433 8.79 -12.64 -5.57
C ARG A 433 10.26 -12.40 -5.22
N ARG A 434 10.74 -11.14 -5.29
CA ARG A 434 12.13 -10.75 -5.01
C ARG A 434 12.27 -9.92 -3.74
N VAL A 435 11.17 -9.70 -3.02
CA VAL A 435 11.16 -8.83 -1.82
C VAL A 435 11.23 -9.66 -0.55
N ALA A 436 12.02 -9.19 0.40
CA ALA A 436 11.92 -9.58 1.80
C ALA A 436 11.42 -8.38 2.62
N TYR A 437 10.57 -8.67 3.59
CA TYR A 437 9.98 -7.65 4.46
C TYR A 437 10.61 -7.76 5.84
N LEU A 438 11.16 -6.67 6.33
CA LEU A 438 11.91 -6.61 7.57
C LEU A 438 11.26 -5.65 8.56
N SER A 439 11.41 -5.92 9.84
CA SER A 439 11.14 -4.93 10.88
C SER A 439 11.94 -3.64 10.60
N PRO A 440 11.40 -2.46 10.93
CA PRO A 440 12.17 -1.23 10.78
C PRO A 440 13.47 -1.30 11.58
N PRO A 441 14.60 -0.84 11.01
CA PRO A 441 15.85 -0.81 11.70
C PRO A 441 15.78 0.05 12.97
N SER A 442 16.40 -0.42 14.05
CA SER A 442 16.58 0.36 15.27
C SER A 442 17.84 1.22 15.19
N ARG A 443 17.93 2.25 16.03
CA ARG A 443 19.15 3.08 16.12
C ARG A 443 20.38 2.22 16.42
N ARG A 444 20.27 1.32 17.39
CA ARG A 444 21.30 0.35 17.81
C ARG A 444 20.64 -1.01 18.02
N MET A 445 21.45 -2.07 18.10
CA MET A 445 20.91 -3.38 18.46
C MET A 445 20.11 -3.29 19.76
N GLY A 446 18.82 -3.63 19.69
CA GLY A 446 17.92 -3.50 20.84
C GLY A 446 16.44 -3.59 20.45
N LYS A 447 15.64 -2.73 21.06
CA LYS A 447 14.19 -2.72 20.84
C LYS A 447 13.84 -2.16 19.47
N VAL A 448 13.09 -2.93 18.70
CA VAL A 448 12.41 -2.46 17.49
C VAL A 448 11.26 -1.55 17.90
N ALA A 449 11.09 -0.46 17.15
CA ALA A 449 9.91 0.39 17.24
C ALA A 449 9.28 0.47 15.86
N ALA A 450 8.18 -0.25 15.67
CA ALA A 450 7.45 -0.30 14.40
C ALA A 450 6.25 0.66 14.45
N PRO A 451 6.33 1.82 13.78
CA PRO A 451 5.28 2.82 13.81
C PRO A 451 3.97 2.31 13.22
N ILE A 452 2.88 2.48 13.97
CA ILE A 452 1.53 2.20 13.51
C ILE A 452 0.99 3.43 12.76
N GLY A 453 0.36 3.18 11.62
CA GLY A 453 -0.46 4.13 10.90
C GLY A 453 -1.80 3.53 10.54
N GLY A 454 -2.65 4.30 9.90
CA GLY A 454 -3.97 3.88 9.45
C GLY A 454 -5.06 4.85 9.88
N PHE A 455 -6.29 4.38 9.81
CA PHE A 455 -7.47 5.16 10.08
C PHE A 455 -8.37 4.48 11.10
N LEU A 456 -9.07 5.32 11.85
CA LEU A 456 -10.08 4.93 12.84
C LEU A 456 -11.46 5.17 12.26
N MET A 457 -12.38 4.22 12.41
CA MET A 457 -13.78 4.49 12.20
C MET A 457 -14.33 5.23 13.39
N THR A 458 -14.80 6.43 13.18
CA THR A 458 -15.35 7.31 14.21
C THR A 458 -16.78 7.72 13.87
N ILE A 459 -17.54 8.06 14.89
CA ILE A 459 -18.91 8.58 14.77
C ILE A 459 -18.89 10.05 15.21
N PRO A 460 -19.34 11.00 14.38
CA PRO A 460 -19.45 12.40 14.78
C PRO A 460 -20.39 12.57 16.00
N ALA A 461 -20.01 13.43 16.95
CA ALA A 461 -20.78 13.64 18.18
C ALA A 461 -22.20 14.16 17.95
N ASN A 462 -22.41 14.88 16.85
CA ASN A 462 -23.69 15.47 16.43
C ASN A 462 -24.65 14.51 15.70
N VAL A 463 -24.25 13.24 15.52
CA VAL A 463 -25.15 12.19 15.05
C VAL A 463 -26.11 11.80 16.18
N ASN A 464 -27.41 11.66 15.86
CA ASN A 464 -28.42 11.28 16.85
C ASN A 464 -28.05 9.99 17.60
N PRO A 465 -28.20 9.91 18.94
CA PRO A 465 -27.80 8.74 19.74
C PRO A 465 -28.44 7.41 19.29
N ALA A 466 -29.71 7.41 18.86
CA ALA A 466 -30.34 6.20 18.33
C ALA A 466 -29.65 5.74 17.03
N ARG A 467 -29.23 6.68 16.19
CA ARG A 467 -28.49 6.42 14.96
C ARG A 467 -27.05 5.92 15.26
N GLN A 468 -26.39 6.47 16.29
CA GLN A 468 -25.07 6.00 16.73
C GLN A 468 -25.10 4.51 17.10
N ARG A 469 -26.13 4.04 17.83
CA ARG A 469 -26.31 2.62 18.16
C ARG A 469 -26.50 1.73 16.93
N GLN A 470 -27.16 2.22 15.90
CA GLN A 470 -27.29 1.48 14.64
C GLN A 470 -25.96 1.42 13.87
N ILE A 471 -25.21 2.54 13.85
CA ILE A 471 -23.94 2.66 13.14
C ILE A 471 -22.86 1.77 13.77
N ILE A 472 -22.82 1.68 15.11
CA ILE A 472 -21.81 0.84 15.77
C ILE A 472 -21.94 -0.64 15.39
N ASN A 473 -23.15 -1.12 15.12
CA ASN A 473 -23.39 -2.49 14.64
C ASN A 473 -22.83 -2.68 13.20
N ALA A 474 -22.95 -1.66 12.35
CA ALA A 474 -22.33 -1.69 11.03
C ALA A 474 -20.80 -1.72 11.11
N ILE A 475 -20.23 -0.91 12.00
CA ILE A 475 -18.78 -0.92 12.26
C ILE A 475 -18.35 -2.28 12.82
N ALA A 476 -19.12 -2.86 13.74
CA ALA A 476 -18.86 -4.19 14.31
C ALA A 476 -18.77 -5.26 13.21
N TRP A 477 -19.66 -5.20 12.24
CA TRP A 477 -19.62 -6.10 11.10
C TRP A 477 -18.35 -5.88 10.25
N MET A 478 -17.99 -4.62 9.95
CA MET A 478 -16.79 -4.29 9.15
C MET A 478 -15.49 -4.75 9.81
N VAL A 479 -15.45 -4.74 11.15
CA VAL A 479 -14.28 -5.18 11.91
C VAL A 479 -14.39 -6.62 12.40
N SER A 480 -15.38 -7.39 11.97
CA SER A 480 -15.50 -8.81 12.32
C SER A 480 -14.28 -9.60 11.81
N PRO A 481 -13.92 -10.71 12.48
CA PRO A 481 -12.83 -11.56 11.99
C PRO A 481 -13.04 -12.03 10.55
N GLU A 482 -14.28 -12.32 10.15
CA GLU A 482 -14.65 -12.77 8.81
C GLU A 482 -14.40 -11.69 7.76
N ALA A 483 -14.83 -10.45 8.02
CA ALA A 483 -14.60 -9.31 7.14
C ALA A 483 -13.10 -9.02 7.01
N MET A 484 -12.35 -9.04 8.12
CA MET A 484 -10.92 -8.82 8.10
C MET A 484 -10.15 -9.94 7.38
N LYS A 485 -10.54 -11.21 7.53
CA LYS A 485 -9.98 -12.33 6.76
C LYS A 485 -10.20 -12.13 5.26
N ALA A 486 -11.39 -11.69 4.87
CA ALA A 486 -11.69 -11.39 3.48
C ALA A 486 -10.80 -10.28 2.94
N HIS A 487 -10.56 -9.21 3.71
CA HIS A 487 -9.60 -8.16 3.33
C HIS A 487 -8.17 -8.71 3.16
N VAL A 488 -7.69 -9.52 4.12
CA VAL A 488 -6.34 -10.13 4.03
C VAL A 488 -6.22 -11.01 2.79
N LYS A 489 -7.20 -11.86 2.50
CA LYS A 489 -7.25 -12.69 1.27
C LYS A 489 -7.28 -11.84 -0.01
N ASN A 490 -7.81 -10.63 0.06
CA ASN A 490 -7.83 -9.65 -1.04
C ASN A 490 -6.54 -8.82 -1.16
N GLY A 491 -5.48 -9.22 -0.48
CA GLY A 491 -4.17 -8.58 -0.60
C GLY A 491 -3.91 -7.45 0.40
N PHE A 492 -4.78 -7.26 1.43
CA PHE A 492 -4.45 -6.40 2.56
C PHE A 492 -3.66 -7.19 3.59
N PRO A 493 -2.36 -6.93 3.73
CA PRO A 493 -1.51 -7.81 4.53
C PRO A 493 -1.58 -7.54 6.02
N VAL A 494 -2.51 -6.70 6.51
CA VAL A 494 -2.49 -6.26 7.90
C VAL A 494 -3.85 -6.40 8.57
N ALA A 495 -3.94 -7.36 9.47
CA ALA A 495 -5.09 -7.54 10.33
C ALA A 495 -4.75 -7.09 11.76
N PRO A 496 -5.57 -6.26 12.39
CA PRO A 496 -5.34 -5.81 13.76
C PRO A 496 -5.79 -6.81 14.84
N ARG A 497 -6.26 -8.01 14.45
CA ARG A 497 -6.82 -9.02 15.34
C ARG A 497 -5.98 -10.27 15.46
N PHE A 498 -5.82 -10.79 16.68
CA PHE A 498 -5.12 -12.05 16.94
C PHE A 498 -5.79 -13.26 16.25
N SER A 499 -7.12 -13.33 16.28
CA SER A 499 -7.89 -14.42 15.65
C SER A 499 -7.66 -14.49 14.14
N VAL A 500 -7.55 -13.35 13.47
CA VAL A 500 -7.28 -13.27 12.04
C VAL A 500 -5.82 -13.62 11.73
N CYS A 501 -4.89 -13.13 12.55
CA CYS A 501 -3.47 -13.44 12.40
C CYS A 501 -3.15 -14.92 12.71
N ALA A 502 -3.97 -15.61 13.49
CA ALA A 502 -3.83 -17.03 13.79
C ALA A 502 -4.47 -17.94 12.71
N ASP A 503 -5.26 -17.38 11.80
CA ASP A 503 -5.94 -18.15 10.75
C ASP A 503 -4.93 -18.68 9.70
N PRO A 504 -4.90 -20.01 9.42
CA PRO A 504 -3.93 -20.59 8.51
C PRO A 504 -4.00 -20.02 7.07
N GLU A 505 -5.20 -19.70 6.58
CA GLU A 505 -5.37 -19.15 5.24
C GLU A 505 -4.89 -17.70 5.17
N ALA A 506 -5.15 -16.89 6.22
CA ALA A 506 -4.60 -15.53 6.33
C ALA A 506 -3.08 -15.55 6.39
N LEU A 507 -2.49 -16.45 7.17
CA LEU A 507 -1.03 -16.63 7.25
C LEU A 507 -0.40 -17.09 5.93
N ALA A 508 -1.11 -17.92 5.16
CA ALA A 508 -0.64 -18.40 3.87
C ALA A 508 -0.71 -17.31 2.79
N SER A 509 -1.64 -16.36 2.92
CA SER A 509 -1.88 -15.32 1.91
C SER A 509 -0.79 -14.25 1.89
N SER A 510 -0.14 -13.96 3.03
CA SER A 510 0.89 -12.92 3.09
C SER A 510 1.92 -13.17 4.22
N PRO A 511 3.23 -13.10 3.92
CA PRO A 511 4.29 -13.15 4.94
C PRO A 511 4.23 -11.98 5.92
N ILE A 512 3.61 -10.86 5.53
CA ILE A 512 3.48 -9.64 6.35
C ILE A 512 2.53 -9.88 7.52
N VAL A 513 1.45 -10.66 7.35
CA VAL A 513 0.53 -11.00 8.45
C VAL A 513 1.28 -11.64 9.61
N ARG A 514 2.11 -12.63 9.31
CA ARG A 514 2.94 -13.30 10.33
C ARG A 514 3.94 -12.36 10.98
N MET A 515 4.58 -11.51 10.20
CA MET A 515 5.56 -10.55 10.71
C MET A 515 4.90 -9.54 11.67
N VAL A 516 3.76 -8.98 11.29
CA VAL A 516 3.01 -8.00 12.12
C VAL A 516 2.51 -8.65 13.41
N ASP A 517 1.98 -9.87 13.36
CA ASP A 517 1.57 -10.62 14.57
C ASP A 517 2.75 -10.85 15.51
N GLN A 518 3.90 -11.24 14.98
CA GLN A 518 5.12 -11.41 15.78
C GLN A 518 5.58 -10.10 16.43
N MET A 519 5.57 -8.99 15.69
CA MET A 519 5.89 -7.66 16.23
C MET A 519 4.90 -7.27 17.34
N ALA A 520 3.60 -7.50 17.15
CA ALA A 520 2.58 -7.22 18.16
C ALA A 520 2.82 -8.01 19.45
N ARG A 521 3.10 -9.32 19.34
CA ARG A 521 3.37 -10.19 20.50
C ARG A 521 4.66 -9.84 21.23
N ARG A 522 5.64 -9.24 20.54
CA ARG A 522 6.91 -8.76 21.13
C ARG A 522 6.81 -7.32 21.65
N ASN A 523 5.63 -6.69 21.58
CA ASN A 523 5.42 -5.29 21.93
C ASN A 523 6.35 -4.33 21.17
N GLU A 524 6.58 -4.61 19.88
CA GLU A 524 7.38 -3.80 18.98
C GLU A 524 6.54 -2.75 18.21
N LEU A 525 5.19 -2.90 18.19
CA LEU A 525 4.29 -1.96 17.56
C LEU A 525 4.12 -0.69 18.40
N VAL A 526 4.41 0.46 17.82
CA VAL A 526 4.41 1.76 18.51
C VAL A 526 3.16 2.55 18.19
N THR A 527 2.34 2.80 19.22
CA THR A 527 1.05 3.50 19.08
C THR A 527 1.23 4.98 18.73
N TRP A 528 2.17 5.65 19.40
CA TRP A 528 2.28 7.12 19.39
C TRP A 528 3.60 7.66 18.82
N SER A 529 4.15 7.00 17.79
CA SER A 529 5.27 7.60 17.03
C SER A 529 4.90 8.96 16.43
N ARG A 530 3.63 9.13 16.06
CA ARG A 530 3.00 10.39 15.70
C ARG A 530 2.03 10.74 16.83
N PRO A 531 2.35 11.70 17.70
CA PRO A 531 1.54 11.97 18.90
C PRO A 531 0.16 12.51 18.53
N PRO A 532 -0.95 11.90 18.99
CA PRO A 532 -2.30 12.31 18.62
C PRO A 532 -2.79 13.53 19.44
N VAL A 533 -1.92 14.50 19.68
CA VAL A 533 -2.25 15.70 20.46
C VAL A 533 -2.92 16.77 19.60
N PRO A 534 -3.71 17.70 20.21
CA PRO A 534 -4.40 18.75 19.46
C PRO A 534 -3.50 19.60 18.58
N ALA A 535 -2.23 19.75 18.94
CA ALA A 535 -1.24 20.52 18.18
C ALA A 535 -0.53 19.71 17.09
N PHE A 536 -0.93 18.47 16.81
CA PHE A 536 -0.21 17.58 15.89
C PHE A 536 0.02 18.21 14.51
N ASN A 537 -1.01 18.82 13.92
CA ASN A 537 -0.89 19.45 12.60
C ASN A 537 0.12 20.60 12.56
N LEU A 538 0.25 21.37 13.65
CA LEU A 538 1.27 22.42 13.79
C LEU A 538 2.67 21.78 13.86
N ILE A 539 2.83 20.76 14.70
CA ILE A 539 4.09 20.02 14.88
C ILE A 539 4.53 19.41 13.55
N GLU A 540 3.66 18.67 12.88
CA GLU A 540 3.95 17.99 11.61
C GLU A 540 4.34 18.97 10.51
N ARG A 541 3.60 20.06 10.34
CA ARG A 541 3.88 21.10 9.35
C ARG A 541 5.22 21.77 9.59
N THR A 542 5.49 22.14 10.83
CA THR A 542 6.74 22.83 11.21
C THR A 542 7.95 21.93 11.05
N LEU A 543 7.87 20.68 11.54
CA LEU A 543 8.92 19.69 11.34
C LEU A 543 9.14 19.40 9.86
N GLY A 544 8.07 19.27 9.07
CA GLY A 544 8.17 18.99 7.64
C GLY A 544 8.93 20.06 6.85
N ARG A 545 8.89 21.31 7.29
CA ARG A 545 9.68 22.38 6.71
C ARG A 545 11.10 22.36 7.22
N GLU A 546 11.29 22.39 8.52
CA GLU A 546 12.59 22.60 9.16
C GLU A 546 13.53 21.41 8.95
N ILE A 547 13.02 20.17 9.05
CA ILE A 547 13.80 18.96 8.79
C ILE A 547 14.19 18.87 7.31
N HIS A 548 13.28 19.24 6.39
CA HIS A 548 13.62 19.28 4.96
C HIS A 548 14.76 20.27 4.69
N ASP A 549 14.70 21.47 5.28
CA ASP A 549 15.75 22.48 5.12
C ASP A 549 17.09 22.02 5.75
N ALA A 550 17.04 21.23 6.83
CA ALA A 550 18.23 20.65 7.44
C ALA A 550 18.85 19.53 6.58
N VAL A 551 18.03 18.70 5.93
CA VAL A 551 18.51 17.55 5.15
C VAL A 551 18.96 18.00 3.75
N PHE A 552 18.20 18.85 3.07
CA PHE A 552 18.39 19.21 1.65
C PHE A 552 18.72 20.68 1.41
N GLY A 553 18.30 21.58 2.30
CA GLY A 553 18.41 23.04 2.10
C GLY A 553 19.67 23.68 2.67
N GLY A 554 20.61 22.92 3.22
CA GLY A 554 21.87 23.44 3.77
C GLY A 554 21.73 24.13 5.14
N LYS A 555 20.56 24.14 5.77
CA LYS A 555 20.35 24.64 7.13
C LYS A 555 21.05 23.72 8.14
N SER A 556 21.71 24.29 9.16
CA SER A 556 22.34 23.43 10.17
C SER A 556 21.27 22.68 10.98
N PRO A 557 21.49 21.39 11.31
CA PRO A 557 20.50 20.61 12.10
C PRO A 557 20.11 21.27 13.41
N LYS A 558 21.09 21.85 14.14
CA LYS A 558 20.82 22.57 15.39
C LYS A 558 19.91 23.79 15.18
N GLN A 559 20.14 24.54 14.10
CA GLN A 559 19.31 25.71 13.81
C GLN A 559 17.89 25.29 13.41
N ALA A 560 17.76 24.25 12.58
CA ALA A 560 16.45 23.72 12.17
C ALA A 560 15.61 23.26 13.38
N ILE A 561 16.22 22.53 14.31
CA ILE A 561 15.55 22.08 15.54
C ILE A 561 15.11 23.27 16.40
N ARG A 562 15.99 24.26 16.62
CA ARG A 562 15.64 25.47 17.41
C ARG A 562 14.51 26.27 16.78
N ASP A 563 14.55 26.44 15.45
CA ASP A 563 13.50 27.17 14.75
C ASP A 563 12.17 26.43 14.82
N ALA A 564 12.19 25.08 14.68
CA ALA A 564 11.02 24.23 14.85
C ALA A 564 10.44 24.36 16.27
N GLU A 565 11.28 24.25 17.30
CA GLU A 565 10.86 24.38 18.69
C GLU A 565 10.22 25.74 18.97
N ASN A 566 10.90 26.83 18.57
CA ASN A 566 10.41 28.20 18.75
C ASN A 566 9.08 28.45 18.05
N GLU A 567 8.87 27.92 16.85
CA GLU A 567 7.62 28.10 16.12
C GLU A 567 6.49 27.28 16.74
N ILE A 568 6.74 26.01 17.10
CA ILE A 568 5.74 25.17 17.75
C ILE A 568 5.32 25.81 19.09
N LEU A 569 6.27 26.24 19.93
CA LEU A 569 5.96 26.87 21.21
C LEU A 569 5.18 28.18 21.06
N ARG A 570 5.50 29.00 20.05
CA ARG A 570 4.72 30.20 19.75
C ARG A 570 3.29 29.89 19.31
N GLY A 571 3.11 28.87 18.45
CA GLY A 571 1.78 28.47 18.01
C GLY A 571 0.93 27.81 19.10
N LEU A 572 1.55 27.21 20.12
CA LEU A 572 0.87 26.67 21.30
C LEU A 572 0.45 27.75 22.31
N SER A 573 1.05 28.94 22.24
CA SER A 573 0.77 30.06 23.15
C SER A 573 -0.34 30.99 22.65
N GLN A 574 -0.78 30.81 21.39
CA GLN A 574 -1.90 31.51 20.76
C GLN A 574 -3.20 30.73 20.93
#